data_83b460e734e30a643197e24f90b28199
#
_entry.id   83b460e734e30a643197e24f90b28199
#
_cell.length_a   1.000
_cell.length_b   1.000
_cell.length_c   1.000
_cell.angle_alpha   90.00
_cell.angle_beta   90.00
_cell.angle_gamma   90.00
#
_symmetry.space_group_name_H-M   'P 1'
#
loop_
_entity.id
_entity.type
_entity.pdbx_description
1 polymer ?
#
loop_
_entity_poly.entity_id
_entity_poly.type
_entity_poly.pdbx_seq_one_letter_code
_entity_poly.pdbx_strand_id
1 'polypeptide(L)'
;MMSPTMRRLSILLLPFLLLAAPALASLPDFTELAERSSPAVVNIEATRTAEASLRRGQNLPPEEDMPELFRRFFGQPGMPAQPRDRTSTGSGFVVSADGDVLTNHHVIDGADRVIVRLPDRREFEATVVGSDPMSDVAVLKIDARGLPTLPIGDSSKLRAGQWVVAIGSPFGYLDNTVTAGIVSATGRRSL
;
A
#
# COMPACT_ATOMS: atom_id res chain seq x y z
N MET A 1 -27.56 -37.38 56.14
CA MET A 1 -28.55 -36.29 56.38
C MET A 1 -27.80 -34.99 56.22
N MET A 2 -27.90 -34.31 55.08
CA MET A 2 -27.20 -33.01 54.83
C MET A 2 -27.96 -31.89 55.61
N SER A 3 -27.17 -31.06 56.29
CA SER A 3 -27.69 -29.89 57.05
C SER A 3 -28.46 -28.93 56.17
N PRO A 4 -29.58 -28.32 56.63
CA PRO A 4 -30.37 -27.39 55.84
C PRO A 4 -29.64 -26.12 55.39
N THR A 5 -28.53 -25.78 55.99
CA THR A 5 -27.64 -24.68 55.64
C THR A 5 -26.86 -24.94 54.33
N MET A 6 -26.43 -26.19 54.11
CA MET A 6 -25.72 -26.57 52.86
C MET A 6 -26.67 -26.55 51.63
N ARG A 7 -27.92 -26.88 51.85
CA ARG A 7 -28.92 -26.90 50.77
C ARG A 7 -29.32 -25.50 50.28
N ARG A 8 -29.24 -24.48 51.12
CA ARG A 8 -29.50 -23.07 50.77
C ARG A 8 -28.34 -22.40 50.06
N LEU A 9 -27.09 -22.85 50.35
CA LEU A 9 -25.89 -22.30 49.71
C LEU A 9 -25.75 -22.79 48.26
N SER A 10 -26.16 -24.04 47.95
CA SER A 10 -26.16 -24.59 46.59
C SER A 10 -27.16 -23.93 45.66
N ILE A 11 -28.28 -23.41 46.18
CA ILE A 11 -29.33 -22.76 45.39
C ILE A 11 -28.95 -21.33 45.00
N LEU A 12 -28.07 -20.66 45.81
CA LEU A 12 -27.58 -19.30 45.54
C LEU A 12 -26.42 -19.24 44.52
N LEU A 13 -25.68 -20.35 44.35
CA LEU A 13 -24.57 -20.43 43.40
C LEU A 13 -25.02 -20.78 41.97
N LEU A 14 -26.18 -21.39 41.79
CA LEU A 14 -26.68 -21.84 40.50
C LEU A 14 -27.05 -20.68 39.55
N PRO A 15 -27.67 -19.56 39.98
CA PRO A 15 -27.97 -18.44 39.07
C PRO A 15 -26.72 -17.64 38.66
N PHE A 16 -25.61 -17.70 39.43
CA PHE A 16 -24.39 -16.98 39.09
C PHE A 16 -23.57 -17.66 37.97
N LEU A 17 -23.73 -18.97 37.84
CA LEU A 17 -23.03 -19.76 36.78
C LEU A 17 -23.71 -19.59 35.39
N LEU A 18 -24.98 -19.19 35.34
CA LEU A 18 -25.76 -19.01 34.11
C LEU A 18 -25.56 -17.61 33.45
N LEU A 19 -24.86 -16.68 34.11
CA LEU A 19 -24.61 -15.34 33.60
C LEU A 19 -23.24 -15.17 32.91
N ALA A 20 -22.42 -16.22 32.87
CA ALA A 20 -21.21 -16.22 32.04
C ALA A 20 -21.57 -16.52 30.59
N ALA A 21 -22.21 -15.54 29.92
CA ALA A 21 -22.27 -15.55 28.47
C ALA A 21 -20.82 -15.52 27.94
N PRO A 22 -20.43 -16.48 27.08
CA PRO A 22 -19.12 -16.41 26.46
C PRO A 22 -19.06 -15.09 25.68
N ALA A 23 -18.18 -14.21 26.07
CA ALA A 23 -17.83 -13.05 25.24
C ALA A 23 -17.15 -13.58 23.99
N LEU A 24 -17.92 -13.88 22.95
CA LEU A 24 -17.39 -14.19 21.63
C LEU A 24 -16.78 -12.87 21.12
N ALA A 25 -15.49 -12.69 21.30
CA ALA A 25 -14.73 -11.64 20.65
C ALA A 25 -14.79 -11.91 19.16
N SER A 26 -15.66 -11.21 18.43
CA SER A 26 -15.64 -11.26 16.98
C SER A 26 -14.41 -10.52 16.50
N LEU A 27 -13.63 -11.16 15.63
CA LEU A 27 -12.56 -10.48 14.90
C LEU A 27 -13.20 -9.41 13.99
N PRO A 28 -12.51 -8.27 13.77
CA PRO A 28 -13.03 -7.27 12.86
C PRO A 28 -13.15 -7.84 11.44
N ASP A 29 -14.28 -7.57 10.80
CA ASP A 29 -14.51 -7.88 9.40
C ASP A 29 -14.26 -6.61 8.58
N PHE A 30 -13.35 -6.70 7.61
CA PHE A 30 -12.95 -5.60 6.74
C PHE A 30 -13.55 -5.69 5.33
N THR A 31 -14.44 -6.64 5.07
CA THR A 31 -15.01 -6.90 3.74
C THR A 31 -15.68 -5.65 3.17
N GLU A 32 -16.58 -5.03 3.92
CA GLU A 32 -17.28 -3.82 3.47
C GLU A 32 -16.31 -2.64 3.23
N LEU A 33 -15.29 -2.50 4.11
CA LEU A 33 -14.28 -1.46 3.94
C LEU A 33 -13.47 -1.69 2.66
N ALA A 34 -13.06 -2.92 2.39
CA ALA A 34 -12.31 -3.29 1.20
C ALA A 34 -13.14 -3.06 -0.06
N GLU A 35 -14.38 -3.53 -0.11
CA GLU A 35 -15.30 -3.35 -1.25
C GLU A 35 -15.52 -1.87 -1.59
N ARG A 36 -15.71 -1.05 -0.59
CA ARG A 36 -15.94 0.39 -0.76
C ARG A 36 -14.68 1.16 -1.18
N SER A 37 -13.51 0.72 -0.73
CA SER A 37 -12.24 1.45 -0.93
C SER A 37 -11.50 1.00 -2.19
N SER A 38 -11.54 -0.29 -2.52
CA SER A 38 -10.80 -0.86 -3.67
C SER A 38 -11.07 -0.19 -5.01
N PRO A 39 -12.29 0.29 -5.34
CA PRO A 39 -12.54 0.96 -6.61
C PRO A 39 -11.72 2.23 -6.84
N ALA A 40 -11.27 2.89 -5.77
CA ALA A 40 -10.45 4.09 -5.85
C ALA A 40 -8.93 3.80 -5.79
N VAL A 41 -8.52 2.56 -5.55
CA VAL A 41 -7.10 2.17 -5.53
C VAL A 41 -6.68 1.77 -6.93
N VAL A 42 -5.57 2.33 -7.40
CA VAL A 42 -5.07 2.18 -8.77
C VAL A 42 -3.68 1.58 -8.79
N ASN A 43 -3.35 0.91 -9.89
CA ASN A 43 -1.98 0.51 -10.19
C ASN A 43 -1.27 1.62 -10.97
N ILE A 44 0.02 1.81 -10.68
CA ILE A 44 0.87 2.79 -11.35
C ILE A 44 2.04 2.05 -11.96
N GLU A 45 2.24 2.26 -13.24
CA GLU A 45 3.39 1.80 -13.99
C GLU A 45 4.18 3.00 -14.48
N ALA A 46 5.42 3.11 -14.05
CA ALA A 46 6.32 4.21 -14.37
C ALA A 46 7.52 3.68 -15.15
N THR A 47 7.69 4.16 -16.38
CA THR A 47 8.75 3.70 -17.28
C THR A 47 9.79 4.79 -17.46
N ARG A 48 11.05 4.43 -17.28
CA ARG A 48 12.23 5.20 -17.67
C ARG A 48 12.81 4.59 -18.92
N THR A 49 12.79 5.34 -20.01
CA THR A 49 13.31 4.88 -21.28
C THR A 49 14.85 4.87 -21.28
N ALA A 50 15.43 3.93 -22.02
CA ALA A 50 16.86 3.85 -22.24
C ALA A 50 17.43 5.14 -22.83
N GLU A 51 16.72 5.78 -23.76
CA GLU A 51 17.12 7.05 -24.38
C GLU A 51 17.19 8.20 -23.39
N ALA A 52 16.23 8.32 -22.48
CA ALA A 52 16.22 9.36 -21.45
C ALA A 52 17.36 9.15 -20.44
N SER A 53 17.67 7.89 -20.13
CA SER A 53 18.81 7.55 -19.27
C SER A 53 20.13 7.99 -19.89
N LEU A 54 20.30 7.80 -21.20
CA LEU A 54 21.49 8.26 -21.94
C LEU A 54 21.58 9.78 -22.01
N ARG A 55 20.46 10.49 -22.25
CA ARG A 55 20.42 11.95 -22.32
C ARG A 55 20.77 12.63 -20.99
N ARG A 56 20.42 12.01 -19.85
CA ARG A 56 20.74 12.53 -18.50
C ARG A 56 22.17 12.27 -18.07
N GLY A 57 23.00 11.61 -18.89
CA GLY A 57 24.41 11.36 -18.59
C GLY A 57 24.62 10.51 -17.34
N GLN A 58 23.63 9.72 -16.95
CA GLN A 58 23.81 8.70 -15.91
C GLN A 58 24.70 7.60 -16.49
N ASN A 59 26.01 7.83 -16.40
CA ASN A 59 26.97 6.75 -16.52
C ASN A 59 26.58 5.69 -15.49
N LEU A 60 26.30 4.49 -15.95
CA LEU A 60 26.32 3.32 -15.06
C LEU A 60 27.64 3.39 -14.28
N PRO A 61 27.64 3.09 -12.98
CA PRO A 61 28.90 3.00 -12.24
C PRO A 61 29.85 2.14 -13.05
N PRO A 62 31.14 2.51 -13.12
CA PRO A 62 32.13 1.70 -13.80
C PRO A 62 32.01 0.26 -13.32
N GLU A 63 32.16 -0.68 -14.22
CA GLU A 63 32.04 -2.12 -13.93
C GLU A 63 32.92 -2.57 -12.75
N GLU A 64 33.94 -1.78 -12.43
CA GLU A 64 34.89 -1.96 -11.34
C GLU A 64 34.28 -1.71 -9.94
N ASP A 65 33.22 -0.90 -9.82
CA ASP A 65 32.57 -0.56 -8.55
C ASP A 65 31.38 -1.46 -8.21
N MET A 66 31.03 -2.43 -9.07
CA MET A 66 29.95 -3.37 -8.79
C MET A 66 30.40 -4.49 -7.85
N PRO A 67 29.63 -4.81 -6.79
CA PRO A 67 29.90 -5.97 -5.95
C PRO A 67 30.03 -7.25 -6.78
N GLU A 68 31.04 -8.06 -6.50
CA GLU A 68 31.39 -9.25 -7.27
C GLU A 68 30.25 -10.26 -7.42
N LEU A 69 29.35 -10.34 -6.43
CA LEU A 69 28.12 -11.12 -6.49
C LEU A 69 27.13 -10.61 -7.55
N PHE A 70 27.01 -9.31 -7.72
CA PHE A 70 26.14 -8.71 -8.72
C PHE A 70 26.68 -8.95 -10.13
N ARG A 71 28.00 -8.85 -10.29
CA ARG A 71 28.71 -9.14 -11.54
C ARG A 71 28.56 -10.61 -11.97
N ARG A 72 28.58 -11.55 -11.04
CA ARG A 72 28.43 -12.99 -11.30
C ARG A 72 27.02 -13.41 -11.73
N PHE A 73 25.98 -12.74 -11.23
CA PHE A 73 24.58 -13.05 -11.56
C PHE A 73 24.04 -12.28 -12.76
N PHE A 74 24.55 -11.08 -13.03
CA PHE A 74 24.01 -10.16 -14.05
C PHE A 74 25.04 -9.74 -15.10
N GLY A 75 26.33 -10.01 -14.89
CA GLY A 75 27.40 -9.70 -15.81
C GLY A 75 27.81 -10.94 -16.61
N GLN A 76 27.30 -11.13 -17.82
CA GLN A 76 27.99 -11.95 -18.81
C GLN A 76 29.16 -11.14 -19.38
N PRO A 77 30.40 -11.62 -19.28
CA PRO A 77 31.53 -10.92 -19.88
C PRO A 77 31.35 -10.86 -21.40
N GLY A 78 31.28 -9.67 -21.97
CA GLY A 78 31.37 -9.47 -23.40
C GLY A 78 30.15 -8.92 -24.12
N MET A 79 29.00 -8.66 -23.46
CA MET A 79 27.94 -7.87 -24.06
C MET A 79 27.92 -6.46 -23.46
N PRO A 80 28.05 -5.40 -24.27
CA PRO A 80 27.72 -4.05 -23.79
C PRO A 80 26.30 -4.07 -23.26
N ALA A 81 26.12 -3.65 -22.02
CA ALA A 81 24.78 -3.54 -21.41
C ALA A 81 23.97 -2.61 -22.30
N GLN A 82 23.12 -3.19 -23.14
CA GLN A 82 22.19 -2.37 -23.94
C GLN A 82 21.28 -1.61 -22.96
N PRO A 83 21.17 -0.31 -23.11
CA PRO A 83 20.23 0.46 -22.33
C PRO A 83 18.84 -0.18 -22.50
N ARG A 84 18.25 -0.62 -21.39
CA ARG A 84 16.91 -1.20 -21.38
C ARG A 84 15.98 -0.26 -20.65
N ASP A 85 14.76 -0.20 -21.11
CA ASP A 85 13.71 0.49 -20.38
C ASP A 85 13.57 -0.13 -18.99
N ARG A 86 13.46 0.71 -17.98
CA ARG A 86 13.22 0.30 -16.59
C ARG A 86 11.80 0.66 -16.23
N THR A 87 11.06 -0.32 -15.76
CA THR A 87 9.69 -0.13 -15.31
C THR A 87 9.62 -0.32 -13.80
N SER A 88 9.10 0.67 -13.10
CA SER A 88 8.69 0.59 -11.70
C SER A 88 7.18 0.39 -11.65
N THR A 89 6.71 -0.39 -10.69
CA THR A 89 5.28 -0.57 -10.43
C THR A 89 4.98 -0.23 -8.98
N GLY A 90 3.80 0.34 -8.75
CA GLY A 90 3.35 0.69 -7.42
C GLY A 90 1.85 0.87 -7.37
N SER A 91 1.36 1.25 -6.22
CA SER A 91 -0.04 1.56 -6.00
C SER A 91 -0.25 3.04 -5.77
N GLY A 92 -1.44 3.51 -6.09
CA GLY A 92 -1.90 4.85 -5.76
C GLY A 92 -3.39 4.83 -5.45
N PHE A 93 -3.95 5.98 -5.16
CA PHE A 93 -5.39 6.11 -4.98
C PHE A 93 -5.89 7.45 -5.47
N VAL A 94 -7.13 7.45 -5.95
CA VAL A 94 -7.81 8.62 -6.49
C VAL A 94 -8.31 9.49 -5.33
N VAL A 95 -7.98 10.77 -5.35
CA VAL A 95 -8.38 11.76 -4.33
C VAL A 95 -9.40 12.76 -4.84
N SER A 96 -9.53 12.93 -6.17
CA SER A 96 -10.57 13.76 -6.76
C SER A 96 -11.29 13.05 -7.90
N ALA A 97 -12.59 13.34 -8.06
CA ALA A 97 -13.38 12.77 -9.14
C ALA A 97 -12.91 13.21 -10.54
N ASP A 98 -12.10 14.25 -10.62
CA ASP A 98 -11.54 14.81 -11.85
C ASP A 98 -10.19 14.22 -12.23
N GLY A 99 -9.67 13.23 -11.47
CA GLY A 99 -8.50 12.46 -11.85
C GLY A 99 -7.19 12.83 -11.16
N ASP A 100 -7.24 13.42 -9.96
CA ASP A 100 -6.04 13.56 -9.14
C ASP A 100 -5.78 12.25 -8.38
N VAL A 101 -4.54 11.75 -8.48
CA VAL A 101 -4.10 10.47 -7.91
C VAL A 101 -2.89 10.72 -7.03
N LEU A 102 -2.90 10.16 -5.82
CA LEU A 102 -1.74 10.15 -4.91
C LEU A 102 -0.99 8.82 -5.02
N THR A 103 0.34 8.91 -5.03
CA THR A 103 1.26 7.77 -4.98
C THR A 103 2.55 8.16 -4.25
N ASN A 104 3.51 7.26 -4.17
CA ASN A 104 4.83 7.56 -3.64
C ASN A 104 5.76 8.16 -4.69
N HIS A 105 6.64 9.07 -4.24
CA HIS A 105 7.66 9.67 -5.10
C HIS A 105 8.56 8.59 -5.72
N HIS A 106 9.05 7.63 -4.94
CA HIS A 106 9.97 6.61 -5.42
C HIS A 106 9.39 5.72 -6.54
N VAL A 107 8.05 5.63 -6.66
CA VAL A 107 7.39 4.87 -7.74
C VAL A 107 7.62 5.55 -9.08
N ILE A 108 7.58 6.89 -9.11
CA ILE A 108 7.63 7.69 -10.34
C ILE A 108 8.99 8.38 -10.56
N ASP A 109 9.93 8.21 -9.65
CA ASP A 109 11.21 8.91 -9.71
C ASP A 109 11.97 8.61 -11.00
N GLY A 110 12.28 9.68 -11.72
CA GLY A 110 13.00 9.64 -12.98
C GLY A 110 12.25 8.97 -14.13
N ALA A 111 10.97 8.66 -14.00
CA ALA A 111 10.16 8.13 -15.10
C ALA A 111 9.93 9.19 -16.18
N ASP A 112 9.92 8.76 -17.44
CA ASP A 112 9.57 9.58 -18.60
C ASP A 112 8.10 9.42 -18.96
N ARG A 113 7.52 8.31 -18.58
CA ARG A 113 6.13 7.98 -18.82
C ARG A 113 5.52 7.31 -17.60
N VAL A 114 4.34 7.74 -17.21
CA VAL A 114 3.57 7.17 -16.09
C VAL A 114 2.20 6.78 -16.60
N ILE A 115 1.81 5.53 -16.38
CA ILE A 115 0.49 4.98 -16.69
C ILE A 115 -0.22 4.67 -15.39
N VAL A 116 -1.46 5.13 -15.26
CA VAL A 116 -2.38 4.79 -14.19
C VAL A 116 -3.42 3.82 -14.73
N ARG A 117 -3.48 2.64 -14.13
CA ARG A 117 -4.48 1.61 -14.47
C ARG A 117 -5.52 1.52 -13.36
N LEU A 118 -6.77 1.73 -13.73
CA LEU A 118 -7.92 1.61 -12.83
C LEU A 118 -8.31 0.13 -12.62
N PRO A 119 -9.06 -0.20 -11.55
CA PRO A 119 -9.56 -1.56 -11.31
C PRO A 119 -10.44 -2.11 -12.43
N ASP A 120 -11.14 -1.24 -13.18
CA ASP A 120 -11.96 -1.61 -14.34
C ASP A 120 -11.14 -1.79 -15.64
N ARG A 121 -9.78 -1.82 -15.51
CA ARG A 121 -8.79 -2.01 -16.57
C ARG A 121 -8.64 -0.84 -17.56
N ARG A 122 -9.28 0.30 -17.32
CA ARG A 122 -8.97 1.51 -18.08
C ARG A 122 -7.58 2.00 -17.72
N GLU A 123 -6.83 2.44 -18.73
CA GLU A 123 -5.48 2.97 -18.59
C GLU A 123 -5.44 4.43 -19.05
N PHE A 124 -4.71 5.22 -18.30
CA PHE A 124 -4.54 6.64 -18.58
C PHE A 124 -3.06 7.00 -18.46
N GLU A 125 -2.56 7.75 -19.42
CA GLU A 125 -1.27 8.40 -19.25
C GLU A 125 -1.43 9.55 -18.26
N ALA A 126 -0.53 9.58 -17.27
CA ALA A 126 -0.59 10.54 -16.17
C ALA A 126 0.47 11.62 -16.32
N THR A 127 0.09 12.85 -15.98
CA THR A 127 1.02 13.96 -15.83
C THR A 127 1.39 14.09 -14.34
N VAL A 128 2.69 14.25 -14.04
CA VAL A 128 3.16 14.53 -12.69
C VAL A 128 2.86 15.99 -12.37
N VAL A 129 1.96 16.25 -11.43
CA VAL A 129 1.59 17.60 -10.96
C VAL A 129 2.63 18.13 -9.99
N GLY A 130 3.12 17.25 -9.12
CA GLY A 130 4.16 17.56 -8.15
C GLY A 130 4.62 16.32 -7.41
N SER A 131 5.82 16.40 -6.83
CA SER A 131 6.38 15.31 -6.05
C SER A 131 7.37 15.84 -5.03
N ASP A 132 7.41 15.21 -3.87
CA ASP A 132 8.31 15.56 -2.77
C ASP A 132 9.08 14.31 -2.32
N PRO A 133 10.41 14.27 -2.58
CA PRO A 133 11.27 13.16 -2.13
C PRO A 133 11.35 13.03 -0.60
N MET A 134 11.19 14.12 0.14
CA MET A 134 11.34 14.12 1.60
C MET A 134 10.19 13.42 2.30
N SER A 135 8.97 13.62 1.81
CA SER A 135 7.76 12.95 2.32
C SER A 135 7.43 11.68 1.57
N ASP A 136 8.16 11.39 0.48
CA ASP A 136 7.88 10.29 -0.45
C ASP A 136 6.45 10.32 -1.01
N VAL A 137 5.95 11.51 -1.37
CA VAL A 137 4.61 11.71 -1.92
C VAL A 137 4.68 12.30 -3.32
N ALA A 138 3.83 11.81 -4.22
CA ALA A 138 3.63 12.38 -5.55
C ALA A 138 2.15 12.51 -5.88
N VAL A 139 1.83 13.55 -6.65
CA VAL A 139 0.50 13.83 -7.19
C VAL A 139 0.55 13.70 -8.70
N LEU A 140 -0.33 12.87 -9.22
CA LEU A 140 -0.51 12.63 -10.65
C LEU A 140 -1.87 13.16 -11.10
N LYS A 141 -1.95 13.55 -12.36
CA LYS A 141 -3.20 13.94 -13.03
C LYS A 141 -3.47 13.02 -14.20
N ILE A 142 -4.67 12.45 -14.26
CA ILE A 142 -5.18 11.70 -15.41
C ILE A 142 -6.39 12.40 -16.00
N ASP A 143 -6.59 12.27 -17.32
CA ASP A 143 -7.76 12.82 -18.00
C ASP A 143 -8.95 11.84 -17.90
N ALA A 144 -9.55 11.81 -16.72
CA ALA A 144 -10.73 11.01 -16.42
C ALA A 144 -11.67 11.77 -15.48
N ARG A 145 -12.96 11.42 -15.51
CA ARG A 145 -14.01 12.08 -14.72
C ARG A 145 -14.92 11.06 -14.07
N GLY A 146 -15.59 11.47 -12.99
CA GLY A 146 -16.56 10.62 -12.30
C GLY A 146 -15.90 9.42 -11.61
N LEU A 147 -14.65 9.55 -11.22
CA LEU A 147 -13.90 8.48 -10.56
C LEU A 147 -14.33 8.29 -9.10
N PRO A 148 -14.33 7.05 -8.60
CA PRO A 148 -14.43 6.80 -7.16
C PRO A 148 -13.21 7.39 -6.45
N THR A 149 -13.42 7.96 -5.26
CA THR A 149 -12.38 8.65 -4.50
C THR A 149 -12.26 8.13 -3.08
N LEU A 150 -11.07 8.24 -2.49
CA LEU A 150 -10.85 8.05 -1.06
C LEU A 150 -10.65 9.40 -0.37
N PRO A 151 -11.30 9.63 0.77
CA PRO A 151 -11.06 10.81 1.58
C PRO A 151 -9.70 10.72 2.29
N ILE A 152 -9.02 11.86 2.40
CA ILE A 152 -7.79 11.94 3.19
C ILE A 152 -8.17 12.00 4.67
N GLY A 153 -7.62 11.09 5.45
CA GLY A 153 -7.85 10.99 6.89
C GLY A 153 -6.95 11.94 7.70
N ASP A 154 -7.26 12.06 8.97
CA ASP A 154 -6.49 12.84 9.94
C ASP A 154 -5.60 11.88 10.75
N SER A 155 -4.32 11.79 10.38
CA SER A 155 -3.35 10.93 11.04
C SER A 155 -3.05 11.32 12.49
N SER A 156 -3.36 12.56 12.91
CA SER A 156 -3.18 13.00 14.30
C SER A 156 -4.12 12.28 15.28
N LYS A 157 -5.21 11.70 14.77
CA LYS A 157 -6.19 10.93 15.55
C LYS A 157 -5.87 9.46 15.69
N LEU A 158 -4.83 8.97 14.99
CA LEU A 158 -4.43 7.57 15.07
C LEU A 158 -3.84 7.23 16.45
N ARG A 159 -4.18 6.04 16.95
CA ARG A 159 -3.67 5.52 18.22
C ARG A 159 -3.01 4.17 18.00
N ALA A 160 -1.93 3.91 18.71
CA ALA A 160 -1.31 2.59 18.76
C ALA A 160 -2.33 1.52 19.19
N GLY A 161 -2.31 0.37 18.52
CA GLY A 161 -3.27 -0.71 18.70
C GLY A 161 -4.53 -0.61 17.84
N GLN A 162 -4.80 0.52 17.20
CA GLN A 162 -5.94 0.68 16.29
C GLN A 162 -5.76 -0.18 15.04
N TRP A 163 -6.82 -0.84 14.57
CA TRP A 163 -6.83 -1.59 13.33
C TRP A 163 -6.67 -0.67 12.12
N VAL A 164 -5.88 -1.13 11.16
CA VAL A 164 -5.67 -0.47 9.86
C VAL A 164 -5.68 -1.52 8.76
N VAL A 165 -6.01 -1.09 7.56
CA VAL A 165 -6.03 -1.92 6.36
C VAL A 165 -5.17 -1.27 5.30
N ALA A 166 -4.29 -2.05 4.67
CA ALA A 166 -3.57 -1.66 3.49
C ALA A 166 -4.22 -2.31 2.26
N ILE A 167 -4.50 -1.50 1.24
CA ILE A 167 -5.07 -1.94 -0.03
C ILE A 167 -4.14 -1.47 -1.14
N GLY A 168 -3.76 -2.37 -2.05
CA GLY A 168 -2.87 -2.02 -3.15
C GLY A 168 -2.74 -3.12 -4.19
N SER A 169 -2.10 -2.80 -5.30
CA SER A 169 -1.78 -3.71 -6.40
C SER A 169 -0.25 -3.83 -6.54
N PRO A 170 0.43 -4.58 -5.67
CA PRO A 170 1.89 -4.52 -5.50
C PRO A 170 2.68 -4.99 -6.72
N PHE A 171 2.10 -5.79 -7.62
CA PHE A 171 2.82 -6.36 -8.76
C PHE A 171 2.20 -6.05 -10.12
N GLY A 172 1.18 -5.19 -10.18
CA GLY A 172 0.53 -4.79 -11.44
C GLY A 172 -0.29 -5.86 -12.16
N TYR A 173 -0.20 -7.11 -11.73
CA TYR A 173 -0.88 -8.25 -12.36
C TYR A 173 -2.06 -8.77 -11.55
N LEU A 174 -2.14 -8.38 -10.29
CA LEU A 174 -3.15 -8.85 -9.36
C LEU A 174 -4.18 -7.76 -9.14
N ASP A 175 -5.42 -8.16 -9.00
CA ASP A 175 -6.45 -7.33 -8.40
C ASP A 175 -5.96 -6.83 -7.03
N ASN A 176 -6.54 -5.74 -6.54
CA ASN A 176 -6.15 -5.15 -5.28
C ASN A 176 -6.04 -6.20 -4.16
N THR A 177 -4.88 -6.30 -3.56
CA THR A 177 -4.66 -7.11 -2.35
C THR A 177 -5.00 -6.31 -1.12
N VAL A 178 -5.58 -6.98 -0.13
CA VAL A 178 -6.00 -6.39 1.14
C VAL A 178 -5.24 -7.06 2.28
N THR A 179 -4.60 -6.25 3.11
CA THR A 179 -3.88 -6.71 4.30
C THR A 179 -4.32 -5.90 5.51
N ALA A 180 -4.63 -6.57 6.61
CA ALA A 180 -4.99 -5.92 7.86
C ALA A 180 -3.86 -6.01 8.89
N GLY A 181 -3.76 -5.00 9.73
CA GLY A 181 -2.79 -4.92 10.82
C GLY A 181 -3.21 -3.89 11.85
N ILE A 182 -2.29 -3.55 12.74
CA ILE A 182 -2.53 -2.51 13.74
C ILE A 182 -1.47 -1.41 13.64
N VAL A 183 -1.83 -0.22 14.07
CA VAL A 183 -0.88 0.86 14.29
C VAL A 183 0.06 0.45 15.42
N SER A 184 1.32 0.16 15.12
CA SER A 184 2.30 -0.27 16.13
C SER A 184 2.78 0.89 16.99
N ALA A 185 2.96 2.07 16.40
CA ALA A 185 3.37 3.30 17.08
C ALA A 185 3.02 4.52 16.23
N THR A 186 2.89 5.68 16.87
CA THR A 186 2.73 6.99 16.21
C THR A 186 3.91 7.88 16.61
N GLY A 187 4.30 8.80 15.70
CA GLY A 187 5.31 9.83 16.00
C GLY A 187 6.75 9.32 16.17
N ARG A 188 7.10 8.16 15.57
CA ARG A 188 8.52 7.75 15.50
C ARG A 188 9.29 8.77 14.67
N ARG A 189 10.34 9.35 15.27
CA ARG A 189 11.33 10.15 14.54
C ARG A 189 12.49 9.24 14.18
N SER A 190 12.96 9.31 12.94
CA SER A 190 14.27 8.74 12.60
C SER A 190 15.33 9.51 13.38
N LEU A 191 16.17 8.80 14.10
CA LEU A 191 17.37 9.36 14.76
C LEU A 191 18.44 9.56 13.71
#